data_2b897d52d82f464083d32fcb54b5d95a
#
_entry.id   2b897d52d82f464083d32fcb54b5d95a
#
_cell.length_a   1.000
_cell.length_b   1.000
_cell.length_c   1.000
_cell.angle_alpha   90.00
_cell.angle_beta   90.00
_cell.angle_gamma   90.00
#
_symmetry.space_group_name_H-M   'P 1'
#
loop_
_entity.id
_entity.type
_entity.pdbx_description
1 polymer ?
#
loop_
_entity_poly.entity_id
_entity_poly.type
_entity_poly.pdbx_seq_one_letter_code
_entity_poly.pdbx_strand_id
1 'polypeptide(L)'
;MSANDTFLAVFLGSKTSTKMAAWNALPEAERRAREQRGIAAWKAWVEKHQAAIAAMGGPLGKTKKVDSNGIADIANEMGAFAVVRASSHEAAAKLFENHPHFAIFPGERVEIMPVLPIPGGLEPSGTARVVNLGERELTA
;
A
#
# COMPACT_ATOMS: atom_id res chain seq x y z
N MET A 1 -21.62 -7.61 14.46
CA MET A 1 -20.35 -7.07 14.22
C MET A 1 -19.67 -7.81 13.07
N SER A 2 -19.09 -7.08 12.24
CA SER A 2 -18.39 -7.67 11.13
C SER A 2 -17.18 -8.45 11.64
N ALA A 3 -16.96 -9.59 11.04
CA ALA A 3 -15.80 -10.38 11.43
C ALA A 3 -14.52 -9.73 10.96
N ASN A 4 -14.59 -8.93 9.91
CA ASN A 4 -13.39 -8.36 9.31
C ASN A 4 -13.51 -6.86 9.15
N ASP A 5 -12.48 -6.16 9.53
CA ASP A 5 -12.35 -4.74 9.26
C ASP A 5 -11.41 -4.52 8.10
N THR A 6 -11.43 -3.32 7.59
CA THR A 6 -10.62 -2.92 6.45
C THR A 6 -9.39 -2.15 6.94
N PHE A 7 -8.26 -2.46 6.35
CA PHE A 7 -6.99 -1.84 6.71
C PHE A 7 -6.27 -1.36 5.46
N LEU A 8 -5.67 -0.19 5.57
CA LEU A 8 -4.82 0.33 4.51
C LEU A 8 -3.38 -0.08 4.80
N ALA A 9 -2.73 -0.68 3.83
CA ALA A 9 -1.32 -1.02 3.93
C ALA A 9 -0.54 -0.12 2.98
N VAL A 10 0.47 0.54 3.51
CA VAL A 10 1.33 1.43 2.72
C VAL A 10 2.74 0.87 2.74
N PHE A 11 3.30 0.74 1.56
CA PHE A 11 4.65 0.18 1.39
C PHE A 11 5.63 1.35 1.32
N LEU A 12 6.55 1.39 2.26
CA LEU A 12 7.45 2.53 2.42
C LEU A 12 8.89 2.16 2.13
N GLY A 13 9.61 3.10 1.56
CA GLY A 13 11.02 2.92 1.29
C GLY A 13 11.67 4.26 1.02
N SER A 14 12.98 4.32 1.26
CA SER A 14 13.74 5.55 1.08
C SER A 14 14.75 5.36 -0.04
N LYS A 15 14.85 6.37 -0.91
CA LYS A 15 15.83 6.34 -1.99
C LYS A 15 17.26 6.46 -1.46
N THR A 16 17.40 6.92 -0.22
CA THR A 16 18.71 7.15 0.36
C THR A 16 19.06 6.14 1.45
N SER A 17 18.26 5.06 1.58
CA SER A 17 18.53 4.06 2.60
C SER A 17 19.76 3.23 2.25
N THR A 18 20.32 2.60 3.28
CA THR A 18 21.42 1.66 3.08
C THR A 18 21.01 0.51 2.19
N LYS A 19 19.79 0.02 2.36
CA LYS A 19 19.27 -1.07 1.54
C LYS A 19 19.19 -0.66 0.07
N MET A 20 18.75 0.55 -0.20
CA MET A 20 18.66 1.03 -1.57
C MET A 20 20.05 1.20 -2.18
N ALA A 21 21.00 1.69 -1.39
CA ALA A 21 22.36 1.83 -1.87
C ALA A 21 22.96 0.46 -2.23
N ALA A 22 22.71 -0.55 -1.39
CA ALA A 22 23.20 -1.88 -1.66
C ALA A 22 22.55 -2.47 -2.91
N TRP A 23 21.24 -2.24 -3.06
CA TRP A 23 20.51 -2.69 -4.24
C TRP A 23 21.09 -2.08 -5.51
N ASN A 24 21.33 -0.76 -5.48
CA ASN A 24 21.85 -0.07 -6.65
C ASN A 24 23.29 -0.47 -6.97
N ALA A 25 24.01 -0.98 -6.00
CA ALA A 25 25.39 -1.41 -6.19
C ALA A 25 25.50 -2.83 -6.74
N LEU A 26 24.41 -3.57 -6.80
CA LEU A 26 24.43 -4.92 -7.35
C LEU A 26 24.77 -4.89 -8.83
N PRO A 27 25.51 -5.88 -9.33
CA PRO A 27 25.65 -6.03 -10.77
C PRO A 27 24.28 -6.12 -11.43
N GLU A 28 24.18 -5.57 -12.62
CA GLU A 28 22.89 -5.46 -13.29
C GLU A 28 22.18 -6.80 -13.43
N ALA A 29 22.92 -7.83 -13.81
CA ALA A 29 22.32 -9.15 -13.98
C ALA A 29 21.78 -9.70 -12.67
N GLU A 30 22.49 -9.46 -11.58
CA GLU A 30 22.04 -9.93 -10.28
C GLU A 30 20.83 -9.14 -9.80
N ARG A 31 20.83 -7.83 -10.00
CA ARG A 31 19.69 -6.99 -9.62
C ARG A 31 18.47 -7.44 -10.39
N ARG A 32 18.61 -7.70 -11.68
CA ARG A 32 17.50 -8.12 -12.51
C ARG A 32 16.94 -9.46 -12.05
N ALA A 33 17.84 -10.38 -11.68
CA ALA A 33 17.41 -11.68 -11.16
C ALA A 33 16.61 -11.52 -9.87
N ARG A 34 17.05 -10.62 -9.01
CA ARG A 34 16.32 -10.36 -7.76
C ARG A 34 14.98 -9.72 -8.01
N GLU A 35 14.91 -8.83 -8.98
CA GLU A 35 13.63 -8.21 -9.35
C GLU A 35 12.66 -9.29 -9.81
N GLN A 36 13.11 -10.23 -10.62
CA GLN A 36 12.23 -11.28 -11.10
C GLN A 36 11.75 -12.16 -9.97
N ARG A 37 12.66 -12.49 -9.04
CA ARG A 37 12.25 -13.28 -7.87
C ARG A 37 11.26 -12.50 -7.02
N GLY A 38 11.48 -11.21 -6.86
CA GLY A 38 10.59 -10.38 -6.08
C GLY A 38 9.20 -10.26 -6.71
N ILE A 39 9.15 -10.11 -8.01
CA ILE A 39 7.88 -10.05 -8.72
C ILE A 39 7.13 -11.36 -8.57
N ALA A 40 7.82 -12.48 -8.74
CA ALA A 40 7.19 -13.79 -8.58
C ALA A 40 6.70 -13.99 -7.15
N ALA A 41 7.49 -13.57 -6.17
CA ALA A 41 7.11 -13.71 -4.77
C ALA A 41 5.91 -12.81 -4.44
N TRP A 42 5.87 -11.61 -5.01
CA TRP A 42 4.74 -10.70 -4.79
C TRP A 42 3.47 -11.29 -5.37
N LYS A 43 3.56 -11.84 -6.56
CA LYS A 43 2.44 -12.51 -7.18
C LYS A 43 1.93 -13.66 -6.33
N ALA A 44 2.86 -14.48 -5.82
CA ALA A 44 2.50 -15.58 -4.94
C ALA A 44 1.84 -15.09 -3.67
N TRP A 45 2.32 -13.96 -3.12
CA TRP A 45 1.72 -13.37 -1.95
C TRP A 45 0.28 -12.94 -2.21
N VAL A 46 0.05 -12.30 -3.36
CA VAL A 46 -1.28 -11.88 -3.76
C VAL A 46 -2.21 -13.08 -3.88
N GLU A 47 -1.74 -14.14 -4.52
CA GLU A 47 -2.55 -15.34 -4.69
C GLU A 47 -2.87 -16.00 -3.37
N LYS A 48 -1.88 -16.06 -2.49
CA LYS A 48 -2.06 -16.67 -1.19
C LYS A 48 -3.08 -15.92 -0.34
N HIS A 49 -3.10 -14.59 -0.45
CA HIS A 49 -3.95 -13.77 0.40
C HIS A 49 -5.13 -13.15 -0.35
N GLN A 50 -5.48 -13.72 -1.47
CA GLN A 50 -6.50 -13.17 -2.34
C GLN A 50 -7.81 -12.89 -1.62
N ALA A 51 -8.22 -13.80 -0.74
CA ALA A 51 -9.47 -13.63 -0.01
C ALA A 51 -9.43 -12.44 0.95
N ALA A 52 -8.26 -12.08 1.42
CA ALA A 52 -8.11 -10.96 2.36
C ALA A 52 -7.91 -9.63 1.67
N ILE A 53 -7.58 -9.63 0.38
CA ILE A 53 -7.31 -8.38 -0.33
C ILE A 53 -8.61 -7.75 -0.79
N ALA A 54 -8.91 -6.56 -0.24
CA ALA A 54 -10.09 -5.80 -0.63
C ALA A 54 -9.82 -4.98 -1.89
N ALA A 55 -8.61 -4.45 -2.01
CA ALA A 55 -8.18 -3.73 -3.20
C ALA A 55 -6.69 -3.93 -3.35
N MET A 56 -6.30 -4.29 -4.57
CA MET A 56 -4.87 -4.53 -4.83
C MET A 56 -4.04 -3.27 -4.74
N GLY A 57 -4.65 -2.12 -5.00
CA GLY A 57 -3.87 -0.89 -5.06
C GLY A 57 -2.90 -0.93 -6.21
N GLY A 58 -1.69 -0.47 -5.95
CA GLY A 58 -0.66 -0.47 -6.96
C GLY A 58 0.50 0.41 -6.59
N PRO A 59 1.52 0.45 -7.43
CA PRO A 59 2.64 1.36 -7.23
C PRO A 59 2.18 2.80 -7.32
N LEU A 60 2.84 3.66 -6.57
CA LEU A 60 2.51 5.08 -6.53
C LEU A 60 3.60 5.87 -7.24
N GLY A 61 3.18 6.87 -7.98
CA GLY A 61 4.10 7.71 -8.72
C GLY A 61 4.46 8.98 -7.96
N LYS A 62 4.75 10.03 -8.74
CA LYS A 62 5.16 11.31 -8.17
C LYS A 62 4.04 11.93 -7.37
N THR A 63 4.42 12.71 -6.38
CA THR A 63 3.46 13.29 -5.45
C THR A 63 3.34 14.79 -5.64
N LYS A 64 2.10 15.27 -5.63
CA LYS A 64 1.81 16.70 -5.51
C LYS A 64 1.10 16.89 -4.18
N LYS A 65 1.49 17.93 -3.45
CA LYS A 65 0.74 18.27 -2.25
C LYS A 65 -0.17 19.45 -2.56
N VAL A 66 -1.25 19.53 -1.82
CA VAL A 66 -2.18 20.66 -1.90
C VAL A 66 -2.41 21.13 -0.49
N ASP A 67 -2.21 22.42 -0.24
CA ASP A 67 -2.48 23.00 1.08
C ASP A 67 -2.95 24.43 0.88
N SER A 68 -2.98 25.20 1.95
CA SER A 68 -3.50 26.57 1.87
C SER A 68 -2.64 27.46 0.98
N ASN A 69 -1.42 27.04 0.66
CA ASN A 69 -0.56 27.82 -0.23
C ASN A 69 -0.62 27.34 -1.66
N GLY A 70 -1.50 26.38 -1.97
CA GLY A 70 -1.67 25.92 -3.34
C GLY A 70 -1.08 24.57 -3.56
N ILE A 71 -0.64 24.32 -4.79
CA ILE A 71 -0.17 23.01 -5.22
C ILE A 71 1.33 23.07 -5.40
N ALA A 72 2.01 22.02 -4.95
CA ALA A 72 3.47 21.93 -5.13
C ALA A 72 3.88 20.46 -5.30
N ASP A 73 4.99 20.28 -5.96
CA ASP A 73 5.59 18.95 -6.08
C ASP A 73 6.36 18.64 -4.80
N ILE A 74 6.21 17.42 -4.32
CA ILE A 74 6.98 16.95 -3.17
C ILE A 74 7.37 15.51 -3.39
N ALA A 75 8.17 14.99 -2.49
CA ALA A 75 8.51 13.57 -2.46
C ALA A 75 8.13 13.02 -1.10
N ASN A 76 7.77 11.76 -1.07
CA ASN A 76 7.57 11.05 0.20
C ASN A 76 8.08 9.62 0.02
N GLU A 77 7.93 8.81 1.06
CA GLU A 77 8.47 7.45 1.03
C GLU A 77 7.43 6.40 0.68
N MET A 78 6.24 6.81 0.32
CA MET A 78 5.19 5.86 -0.03
C MET A 78 5.37 5.37 -1.45
N GLY A 79 5.57 4.07 -1.61
CA GLY A 79 5.84 3.50 -2.92
C GLY A 79 4.71 2.69 -3.50
N ALA A 80 3.78 2.24 -2.66
CA ALA A 80 2.66 1.44 -3.11
C ALA A 80 1.65 1.34 -1.99
N PHE A 81 0.46 0.83 -2.31
CA PHE A 81 -0.54 0.60 -1.28
C PHE A 81 -1.41 -0.59 -1.65
N ALA A 82 -2.06 -1.14 -0.65
CA ALA A 82 -3.08 -2.17 -0.81
C ALA A 82 -4.09 -2.01 0.32
N VAL A 83 -5.27 -2.57 0.13
CA VAL A 83 -6.29 -2.57 1.17
C VAL A 83 -6.65 -4.01 1.47
N VAL A 84 -6.62 -4.39 2.74
CA VAL A 84 -6.89 -5.76 3.15
C VAL A 84 -8.00 -5.79 4.20
N ARG A 85 -8.61 -6.97 4.34
CA ARG A 85 -9.58 -7.25 5.41
C ARG A 85 -8.95 -8.22 6.38
N ALA A 86 -9.22 -8.01 7.65
CA ALA A 86 -8.73 -8.94 8.67
C ALA A 86 -9.59 -8.82 9.90
N SER A 87 -9.53 -9.83 10.75
CA SER A 87 -10.33 -9.85 11.97
C SER A 87 -9.79 -8.93 13.05
N SER A 88 -8.54 -8.51 12.94
CA SER A 88 -7.93 -7.60 13.89
C SER A 88 -6.77 -6.88 13.24
N HIS A 89 -6.31 -5.82 13.89
CA HIS A 89 -5.14 -5.07 13.42
C HIS A 89 -3.91 -5.97 13.38
N GLU A 90 -3.77 -6.80 14.41
CA GLU A 90 -2.65 -7.75 14.46
C GLU A 90 -2.71 -8.73 13.30
N ALA A 91 -3.89 -9.27 13.02
CA ALA A 91 -4.05 -10.21 11.92
C ALA A 91 -3.74 -9.54 10.57
N ALA A 92 -4.13 -8.28 10.41
CA ALA A 92 -3.82 -7.55 9.19
C ALA A 92 -2.31 -7.41 9.04
N ALA A 93 -1.62 -7.06 10.11
CA ALA A 93 -0.16 -6.90 10.06
C ALA A 93 0.53 -8.21 9.72
N LYS A 94 0.02 -9.31 10.25
CA LYS A 94 0.64 -10.61 10.00
C LYS A 94 0.60 -11.03 8.55
N LEU A 95 -0.34 -10.52 7.78
CA LEU A 95 -0.39 -10.81 6.35
C LEU A 95 0.88 -10.37 5.63
N PHE A 96 1.57 -9.38 6.18
CA PHE A 96 2.72 -8.77 5.52
C PHE A 96 4.06 -9.23 6.07
N GLU A 97 4.07 -10.21 6.97
CA GLU A 97 5.33 -10.74 7.48
C GLU A 97 6.13 -11.32 6.32
N ASN A 98 7.42 -10.98 6.28
CA ASN A 98 8.34 -11.47 5.24
C ASN A 98 7.90 -11.09 3.82
N HIS A 99 7.17 -10.00 3.69
CA HIS A 99 6.71 -9.56 2.38
C HIS A 99 7.89 -9.23 1.47
N PRO A 100 7.81 -9.59 0.18
CA PRO A 100 8.92 -9.33 -0.75
C PRO A 100 9.33 -7.87 -0.84
N HIS A 101 8.45 -6.93 -0.49
CA HIS A 101 8.78 -5.51 -0.51
C HIS A 101 10.07 -5.23 0.27
N PHE A 102 10.25 -5.87 1.42
CA PHE A 102 11.45 -5.66 2.22
C PHE A 102 12.30 -6.92 2.34
N ALA A 103 11.77 -8.08 2.00
CA ALA A 103 12.55 -9.30 2.06
C ALA A 103 13.38 -9.52 0.82
N ILE A 104 12.95 -9.01 -0.33
CA ILE A 104 13.65 -9.17 -1.59
C ILE A 104 14.00 -7.82 -2.20
N PHE A 105 13.00 -6.93 -2.31
CA PHE A 105 13.22 -5.58 -2.81
C PHE A 105 13.83 -4.70 -1.72
N PRO A 106 14.40 -3.56 -2.07
CA PRO A 106 15.03 -2.71 -1.08
C PRO A 106 14.06 -1.79 -0.35
N GLY A 107 12.85 -2.26 -0.11
CA GLY A 107 11.88 -1.52 0.69
C GLY A 107 12.20 -1.60 2.16
N GLU A 108 11.62 -0.68 2.93
CA GLU A 108 11.92 -0.58 4.35
C GLU A 108 10.91 -1.32 5.20
N ARG A 109 9.64 -1.08 4.95
CA ARG A 109 8.59 -1.66 5.78
C ARG A 109 7.23 -1.45 5.14
N VAL A 110 6.23 -2.08 5.74
CA VAL A 110 4.83 -1.86 5.40
C VAL A 110 4.16 -1.36 6.66
N GLU A 111 3.38 -0.29 6.54
CA GLU A 111 2.62 0.23 7.67
C GLU A 111 1.15 -0.03 7.42
N ILE A 112 0.47 -0.52 8.42
CA ILE A 112 -0.92 -0.96 8.28
C ILE A 112 -1.79 -0.21 9.27
N MET A 113 -2.85 0.42 8.78
CA MET A 113 -3.74 1.24 9.58
C MET A 113 -5.19 0.85 9.35
N PRO A 114 -6.01 0.80 10.40
CA PRO A 114 -7.43 0.55 10.19
C PRO A 114 -8.06 1.75 9.49
N VAL A 115 -9.00 1.46 8.61
CA VAL A 115 -9.80 2.48 7.98
C VAL A 115 -11.04 2.66 8.84
N LEU A 116 -11.12 3.79 9.52
CA LEU A 116 -12.16 4.01 10.51
C LEU A 116 -13.42 4.56 9.85
N PRO A 117 -14.57 4.36 10.49
CA PRO A 117 -15.81 4.94 9.97
C PRO A 117 -15.71 6.44 9.89
N ILE A 118 -16.35 7.01 8.89
CA ILE A 118 -16.38 8.45 8.72
C ILE A 118 -17.53 9.00 9.57
N PRO A 119 -17.26 9.93 10.49
CA PRO A 119 -18.33 10.54 11.26
C PRO A 119 -19.33 11.20 10.31
N GLY A 120 -20.61 11.12 10.63
CA GLY A 120 -21.63 11.76 9.83
C GLY A 120 -22.29 10.87 8.81
N GLY A 121 -21.93 9.59 8.76
CA GLY A 121 -22.69 8.66 7.96
C GLY A 121 -22.09 8.26 6.64
N LEU A 122 -20.93 8.76 6.28
CA LEU A 122 -20.26 8.28 5.06
C LEU A 122 -19.60 6.96 5.34
N GLU A 123 -19.59 6.09 4.31
CA GLU A 123 -18.95 4.80 4.44
C GLU A 123 -17.48 4.92 4.13
N PRO A 124 -16.62 4.30 4.94
CA PRO A 124 -15.20 4.37 4.67
C PRO A 124 -14.74 3.47 3.54
N SER A 125 -15.53 2.46 3.18
CA SER A 125 -15.11 1.58 2.11
C SER A 125 -15.39 2.24 0.78
N GLY A 126 -14.73 1.77 -0.25
CA GLY A 126 -14.91 2.35 -1.56
C GLY A 126 -16.14 1.83 -2.27
N THR A 127 -17.26 1.87 -1.62
CA THR A 127 -18.46 1.35 -2.24
C THR A 127 -19.04 2.36 -3.21
N ALA A 128 -19.96 1.90 -3.99
CA ALA A 128 -20.66 2.76 -4.92
C ALA A 128 -21.36 3.90 -4.21
N ARG A 129 -21.70 3.68 -2.95
CA ARG A 129 -22.37 4.70 -2.18
C ARG A 129 -21.51 5.95 -2.05
N VAL A 130 -20.24 5.78 -1.84
CA VAL A 130 -19.35 6.91 -1.78
C VAL A 130 -19.29 7.60 -3.12
N VAL A 131 -19.24 6.83 -4.18
CA VAL A 131 -19.24 7.38 -5.51
C VAL A 131 -20.50 8.19 -5.74
N ASN A 132 -21.62 7.68 -5.29
CA ASN A 132 -22.87 8.39 -5.47
C ASN A 132 -22.88 9.73 -4.76
N LEU A 133 -22.25 9.79 -3.61
CA LEU A 133 -22.12 11.06 -2.97
C LEU A 133 -21.38 12.03 -3.83
N GLY A 134 -20.33 11.58 -4.45
CA GLY A 134 -19.60 12.43 -5.34
C GLY A 134 -20.42 12.90 -6.48
N GLU A 135 -21.22 12.01 -7.02
CA GLU A 135 -22.05 12.39 -8.11
C GLU A 135 -23.07 13.40 -7.73
N ARG A 136 -23.62 13.24 -6.56
CA ARG A 136 -24.69 14.11 -6.18
C ARG A 136 -24.21 15.35 -5.58
N GLU A 137 -23.28 15.28 -4.84
CA GLU A 137 -22.80 16.34 -4.21
C GLU A 137 -21.46 16.28 -3.90
N LEU A 138 -20.95 15.32 -3.84
CA LEU A 138 -19.73 15.31 -3.48
C LEU A 138 -19.00 14.95 -4.36
N THR A 139 -19.31 14.40 -4.69
CA THR A 139 -18.78 14.01 -5.42
C THR A 139 -17.82 14.22 -5.26
N ALA A 140 -17.72 14.35 -4.76
CA ALA A 140 -17.18 14.78 -4.52
C ALA A 140 -16.32 14.97 -4.49
#